data_8a98282ef38775b7c5c084316df90a39
#
_entry.id   8a98282ef38775b7c5c084316df90a39
#
_cell.length_a   1.000
_cell.length_b   1.000
_cell.length_c   1.000
_cell.angle_alpha   90.00
_cell.angle_beta   90.00
_cell.angle_gamma   90.00
#
_symmetry.space_group_name_H-M   'P 1'
#
loop_
_entity.id
_entity.type
_entity.pdbx_description
1 polymer ?
#
loop_
_entity_poly.entity_id
_entity_poly.type
_entity_poly.pdbx_seq_one_letter_code
_entity_poly.pdbx_strand_id
1 'polypeptide(L)'
;MSVQSMCSTDTRDVTATVAEIHRLEAAGCEIIRVAVPDEEAAAVLPQIKAEMTVPLIADIHFDYRLALKAAAVVDCVRINPGNIGAWWKVEEVIKAVNDHGIPIRVGVNGGSLERPLLEKYGWPSPEALSESALNAVHALEDVGFTNMKVSLKASDVKHAIDAYWLFAMQSDYPLHIGITEAGTAMTGAVKSSIGLGYLLSQGIGDTLRVSLAADRNSAVRWE
;
A
#
# COMPACT_ATOMS: atom_id res chain seq x y z
N MET A 1 15.40 2.03 5.76
CA MET A 1 13.94 1.96 5.86
C MET A 1 13.36 3.29 5.43
N SER A 2 12.32 3.33 4.58
CA SER A 2 11.77 4.58 4.06
C SER A 2 10.37 4.88 4.59
N VAL A 3 10.09 6.17 4.81
CA VAL A 3 8.81 6.67 5.30
C VAL A 3 7.90 7.01 4.12
N GLN A 4 6.72 6.39 4.10
CA GLN A 4 5.69 6.66 3.10
C GLN A 4 4.50 7.37 3.72
N SER A 5 3.89 8.31 2.99
CA SER A 5 2.58 8.86 3.29
C SER A 5 1.60 8.67 2.14
N MET A 6 0.34 9.02 2.39
CA MET A 6 -0.71 8.99 1.37
C MET A 6 -1.48 10.31 1.42
N CYS A 7 -1.63 10.95 0.27
CA CYS A 7 -2.45 12.14 0.17
C CYS A 7 -3.91 11.84 0.53
N SER A 8 -4.50 12.79 1.22
CA SER A 8 -5.93 12.79 1.61
C SER A 8 -6.79 13.64 0.68
N THR A 9 -6.16 14.47 -0.15
CA THR A 9 -6.81 15.28 -1.18
C THR A 9 -7.41 14.43 -2.28
N ASP A 10 -8.39 14.96 -2.97
CA ASP A 10 -8.87 14.37 -4.21
C ASP A 10 -7.78 14.51 -5.27
N THR A 11 -7.31 13.39 -5.82
CA THR A 11 -6.22 13.37 -6.80
C THR A 11 -6.54 14.19 -8.06
N ARG A 12 -7.82 14.35 -8.40
CA ARG A 12 -8.28 15.19 -9.52
C ARG A 12 -8.04 16.69 -9.29
N ASP A 13 -7.98 17.12 -8.03
CA ASP A 13 -7.53 18.46 -7.67
C ASP A 13 -5.99 18.47 -7.59
N VAL A 14 -5.36 18.72 -8.74
CA VAL A 14 -3.90 18.77 -8.89
C VAL A 14 -3.28 19.79 -7.94
N THR A 15 -3.87 20.99 -7.83
CA THR A 15 -3.32 22.07 -7.01
C THR A 15 -3.31 21.70 -5.53
N ALA A 16 -4.41 21.17 -5.01
CA ALA A 16 -4.50 20.74 -3.62
C ALA A 16 -3.58 19.54 -3.34
N THR A 17 -3.52 18.58 -4.28
CA THR A 17 -2.69 17.38 -4.15
C THR A 17 -1.20 17.73 -4.16
N VAL A 18 -0.74 18.57 -5.07
CA VAL A 18 0.66 19.04 -5.12
C VAL A 18 1.02 19.82 -3.86
N ALA A 19 0.14 20.69 -3.36
CA ALA A 19 0.37 21.41 -2.11
C ALA A 19 0.48 20.47 -0.90
N GLU A 20 -0.30 19.37 -0.86
CA GLU A 20 -0.17 18.35 0.17
C GLU A 20 1.15 17.56 0.03
N ILE A 21 1.54 17.20 -1.19
CA ILE A 21 2.81 16.53 -1.50
C ILE A 21 3.99 17.35 -0.98
N HIS A 22 4.08 18.63 -1.32
CA HIS A 22 5.17 19.50 -0.87
C HIS A 22 5.24 19.61 0.66
N ARG A 23 4.08 19.63 1.36
CA ARG A 23 4.07 19.57 2.83
C ARG A 23 4.62 18.26 3.39
N LEU A 24 4.27 17.14 2.74
CA LEU A 24 4.76 15.81 3.13
C LEU A 24 6.26 15.67 2.86
N GLU A 25 6.75 16.14 1.72
CA GLU A 25 8.19 16.17 1.40
C GLU A 25 8.97 17.03 2.40
N ALA A 26 8.47 18.23 2.72
CA ALA A 26 9.06 19.11 3.71
C ALA A 26 9.08 18.52 5.13
N ALA A 27 8.14 17.60 5.43
CA ALA A 27 8.11 16.84 6.69
C ALA A 27 9.01 15.59 6.68
N GLY A 28 9.77 15.35 5.59
CA GLY A 28 10.68 14.20 5.47
C GLY A 28 10.05 12.92 4.92
N CYS A 29 8.89 13.02 4.27
CA CYS A 29 8.30 11.86 3.58
C CYS A 29 9.13 11.50 2.35
N GLU A 30 9.50 10.24 2.22
CA GLU A 30 10.39 9.74 1.17
C GLU A 30 9.64 9.03 0.03
N ILE A 31 8.36 8.68 0.22
CA ILE A 31 7.51 8.01 -0.78
C ILE A 31 6.08 8.52 -0.61
N ILE A 32 5.44 8.93 -1.68
CA ILE A 32 4.06 9.42 -1.63
C ILE A 32 3.13 8.51 -2.44
N ARG A 33 1.93 8.29 -1.91
CA ARG A 33 0.88 7.53 -2.55
C ARG A 33 -0.35 8.40 -2.76
N VAL A 34 -0.95 8.31 -3.95
CA VAL A 34 -2.24 8.94 -4.27
C VAL A 34 -3.27 7.88 -4.66
N ALA A 35 -4.54 8.11 -4.36
CA ALA A 35 -5.62 7.26 -4.81
C ALA A 35 -5.93 7.55 -6.29
N VAL A 36 -6.20 6.49 -7.07
CA VAL A 36 -6.62 6.63 -8.48
C VAL A 36 -7.95 5.90 -8.66
N PRO A 37 -9.06 6.57 -8.29
CA PRO A 37 -10.38 5.96 -8.31
C PRO A 37 -10.99 5.83 -9.71
N ASP A 38 -10.61 6.69 -10.64
CA ASP A 38 -11.19 6.80 -11.97
C ASP A 38 -10.19 7.32 -13.02
N GLU A 39 -10.67 7.45 -14.25
CA GLU A 39 -9.87 7.90 -15.40
C GLU A 39 -9.42 9.36 -15.29
N GLU A 40 -10.22 10.22 -14.67
CA GLU A 40 -9.87 11.63 -14.47
C GLU A 40 -8.66 11.75 -13.53
N ALA A 41 -8.68 10.99 -12.41
CA ALA A 41 -7.54 10.91 -11.51
C ALA A 41 -6.30 10.34 -12.19
N ALA A 42 -6.44 9.31 -13.04
CA ALA A 42 -5.32 8.75 -13.79
C ALA A 42 -4.73 9.75 -14.80
N ALA A 43 -5.57 10.56 -15.44
CA ALA A 43 -5.16 11.52 -16.46
C ALA A 43 -4.30 12.68 -15.91
N VAL A 44 -4.45 13.02 -14.64
CA VAL A 44 -3.69 14.13 -14.01
C VAL A 44 -2.38 13.68 -13.35
N LEU A 45 -2.11 12.37 -13.26
CA LEU A 45 -0.87 11.86 -12.67
C LEU A 45 0.42 12.47 -13.27
N PRO A 46 0.53 12.69 -14.60
CA PRO A 46 1.72 13.32 -15.16
C PRO A 46 1.97 14.72 -14.63
N GLN A 47 0.90 15.51 -14.41
CA GLN A 47 1.00 16.85 -13.85
C GLN A 47 1.47 16.82 -12.39
N ILE A 48 0.92 15.91 -11.59
CA ILE A 48 1.32 15.71 -10.19
C ILE A 48 2.78 15.25 -10.14
N LYS A 49 3.16 14.26 -10.97
CA LYS A 49 4.52 13.70 -10.98
C LYS A 49 5.58 14.73 -11.34
N ALA A 50 5.27 15.70 -12.19
CA ALA A 50 6.19 16.75 -12.61
C ALA A 50 6.55 17.73 -11.48
N GLU A 51 5.70 17.85 -10.47
CA GLU A 51 5.84 18.80 -9.35
C GLU A 51 6.44 18.19 -8.08
N MET A 52 6.85 16.90 -8.10
CA MET A 52 7.35 16.20 -6.92
C MET A 52 8.76 15.65 -7.11
N THR A 53 9.49 15.50 -5.99
CA THR A 53 10.88 15.04 -5.99
C THR A 53 11.05 13.60 -5.51
N VAL A 54 10.06 13.06 -4.81
CA VAL A 54 10.07 11.69 -4.26
C VAL A 54 9.26 10.72 -5.14
N PRO A 55 9.45 9.41 -5.00
CA PRO A 55 8.67 8.41 -5.73
C PRO A 55 7.17 8.51 -5.48
N LEU A 56 6.39 8.34 -6.56
CA LEU A 56 4.93 8.33 -6.57
C LEU A 56 4.39 6.90 -6.68
N ILE A 57 3.44 6.54 -5.83
CA ILE A 57 2.68 5.28 -5.91
C ILE A 57 1.24 5.57 -6.30
N ALA A 58 0.74 4.93 -7.35
CA ALA A 58 -0.68 4.91 -7.69
C ALA A 58 -1.39 3.78 -6.95
N ASP A 59 -2.43 4.11 -6.20
CA ASP A 59 -3.26 3.15 -5.46
C ASP A 59 -4.51 2.80 -6.27
N ILE A 60 -4.50 1.60 -6.87
CA ILE A 60 -5.56 1.09 -7.73
C ILE A 60 -6.37 0.05 -6.96
N HIS A 61 -7.67 0.28 -6.82
CA HIS A 61 -8.51 -0.60 -6.00
C HIS A 61 -9.21 -1.70 -6.81
N PHE A 62 -9.83 -1.37 -7.97
CA PHE A 62 -10.69 -2.31 -8.68
C PHE A 62 -10.45 -2.36 -10.20
N ASP A 63 -10.26 -1.21 -10.84
CA ASP A 63 -10.15 -1.15 -12.30
C ASP A 63 -8.69 -1.27 -12.77
N TYR A 64 -8.36 -2.45 -13.32
CA TYR A 64 -7.02 -2.72 -13.85
C TYR A 64 -6.58 -1.73 -14.95
N ARG A 65 -7.52 -1.15 -15.72
CA ARG A 65 -7.20 -0.21 -16.80
C ARG A 65 -6.55 1.06 -16.28
N LEU A 66 -6.91 1.46 -15.05
CA LEU A 66 -6.26 2.59 -14.37
C LEU A 66 -4.80 2.25 -14.01
N ALA A 67 -4.53 0.99 -13.64
CA ALA A 67 -3.17 0.54 -13.39
C ALA A 67 -2.31 0.59 -14.67
N LEU A 68 -2.89 0.21 -15.84
CA LEU A 68 -2.19 0.30 -17.14
C LEU A 68 -1.81 1.75 -17.46
N LYS A 69 -2.74 2.70 -17.26
CA LYS A 69 -2.48 4.13 -17.48
C LYS A 69 -1.45 4.70 -16.50
N ALA A 70 -1.57 4.34 -15.22
CA ALA A 70 -0.68 4.83 -14.17
C ALA A 70 0.75 4.31 -14.34
N ALA A 71 0.94 3.06 -14.79
CA ALA A 71 2.25 2.43 -14.93
C ALA A 71 3.24 3.22 -15.82
N ALA A 72 2.73 3.97 -16.80
CA ALA A 72 3.55 4.81 -17.66
C ALA A 72 4.10 6.09 -16.97
N VAL A 73 3.62 6.42 -15.77
CA VAL A 73 3.88 7.71 -15.11
C VAL A 73 4.50 7.56 -13.73
N VAL A 74 4.02 6.58 -12.95
CA VAL A 74 4.38 6.43 -11.54
C VAL A 74 5.57 5.52 -11.33
N ASP A 75 6.15 5.54 -10.12
CA ASP A 75 7.30 4.71 -9.76
C ASP A 75 6.88 3.36 -9.14
N CYS A 76 5.60 3.16 -8.82
CA CYS A 76 5.08 1.91 -8.29
C CYS A 76 3.55 1.90 -8.42
N VAL A 77 2.97 0.76 -8.73
CA VAL A 77 1.51 0.56 -8.68
C VAL A 77 1.17 -0.29 -7.46
N ARG A 78 0.19 0.14 -6.67
CA ARG A 78 -0.36 -0.67 -5.57
C ARG A 78 -1.68 -1.26 -6.01
N ILE A 79 -1.77 -2.58 -5.92
CA ILE A 79 -3.01 -3.34 -6.14
C ILE A 79 -3.25 -4.32 -4.98
N ASN A 80 -4.50 -4.78 -4.89
CA ASN A 80 -4.84 -6.05 -4.26
C ASN A 80 -5.31 -6.98 -5.40
N PRO A 81 -4.56 -8.03 -5.76
CA PRO A 81 -4.92 -8.92 -6.86
C PRO A 81 -6.33 -9.49 -6.74
N GLY A 82 -6.78 -9.81 -5.50
CA GLY A 82 -8.15 -10.29 -5.25
C GLY A 82 -9.25 -9.28 -5.60
N ASN A 83 -8.96 -7.97 -5.53
CA ASN A 83 -9.93 -6.93 -5.87
C ASN A 83 -9.95 -6.59 -7.37
N ILE A 84 -8.85 -6.84 -8.08
CA ILE A 84 -8.76 -6.61 -9.53
C ILE A 84 -9.69 -7.57 -10.29
N GLY A 85 -9.95 -8.75 -9.73
CA GLY A 85 -10.89 -9.72 -10.27
C GLY A 85 -10.22 -10.83 -11.08
N ALA A 86 -10.68 -11.11 -12.29
CA ALA A 86 -10.17 -12.23 -13.08
C ALA A 86 -8.66 -12.12 -13.32
N TRP A 87 -7.95 -13.26 -13.22
CA TRP A 87 -6.48 -13.32 -13.24
C TRP A 87 -5.86 -12.67 -14.49
N TRP A 88 -6.46 -12.82 -15.66
CA TRP A 88 -5.96 -12.18 -16.88
C TRP A 88 -5.83 -10.63 -16.77
N LYS A 89 -6.66 -9.99 -15.93
CA LYS A 89 -6.54 -8.54 -15.67
C LYS A 89 -5.29 -8.22 -14.86
N VAL A 90 -4.93 -9.08 -13.93
CA VAL A 90 -3.69 -8.97 -13.16
C VAL A 90 -2.49 -9.16 -14.07
N GLU A 91 -2.54 -10.11 -15.01
CA GLU A 91 -1.50 -10.34 -16.02
C GLU A 91 -1.29 -9.10 -16.92
N GLU A 92 -2.36 -8.42 -17.32
CA GLU A 92 -2.25 -7.15 -18.06
C GLU A 92 -1.54 -6.06 -17.22
N VAL A 93 -1.83 -5.97 -15.92
CA VAL A 93 -1.12 -5.04 -15.02
C VAL A 93 0.36 -5.43 -14.92
N ILE A 94 0.67 -6.71 -14.73
CA ILE A 94 2.04 -7.22 -14.67
C ILE A 94 2.81 -6.85 -15.93
N LYS A 95 2.22 -7.06 -17.09
CA LYS A 95 2.80 -6.69 -18.37
C LYS A 95 3.12 -5.19 -18.43
N ALA A 96 2.15 -4.35 -18.08
CA ALA A 96 2.32 -2.91 -18.11
C ALA A 96 3.45 -2.43 -17.16
N VAL A 97 3.51 -2.95 -15.92
CA VAL A 97 4.56 -2.55 -14.98
C VAL A 97 5.93 -3.10 -15.38
N ASN A 98 6.00 -4.28 -16.01
CA ASN A 98 7.24 -4.81 -16.59
C ASN A 98 7.74 -3.97 -17.73
N ASP A 99 6.87 -3.57 -18.66
CA ASP A 99 7.23 -2.73 -19.82
C ASP A 99 7.83 -1.37 -19.36
N HIS A 100 7.45 -0.89 -18.18
CA HIS A 100 7.98 0.35 -17.58
C HIS A 100 9.05 0.11 -16.49
N GLY A 101 9.37 -1.12 -16.16
CA GLY A 101 10.40 -1.49 -15.16
C GLY A 101 10.08 -1.09 -13.73
N ILE A 102 8.80 -0.91 -13.38
CA ILE A 102 8.36 -0.47 -12.05
C ILE A 102 7.83 -1.63 -11.19
N PRO A 103 7.94 -1.55 -9.85
CA PRO A 103 7.45 -2.58 -8.95
C PRO A 103 5.93 -2.53 -8.76
N ILE A 104 5.38 -3.68 -8.35
CA ILE A 104 4.04 -3.78 -7.78
C ILE A 104 4.14 -3.80 -6.25
N ARG A 105 3.24 -3.08 -5.58
CA ARG A 105 2.96 -3.32 -4.19
C ARG A 105 1.68 -4.14 -4.04
N VAL A 106 1.83 -5.37 -3.58
CA VAL A 106 0.72 -6.24 -3.18
C VAL A 106 0.20 -5.77 -1.82
N GLY A 107 -1.06 -5.37 -1.77
CA GLY A 107 -1.66 -4.84 -0.53
C GLY A 107 -2.84 -5.68 -0.06
N VAL A 108 -2.65 -6.49 0.98
CA VAL A 108 -3.70 -7.26 1.63
C VAL A 108 -4.21 -6.51 2.85
N ASN A 109 -5.53 -6.48 3.03
CA ASN A 109 -6.20 -5.89 4.19
C ASN A 109 -7.29 -6.85 4.70
N GLY A 110 -7.52 -6.87 6.00
CA GLY A 110 -8.54 -7.72 6.61
C GLY A 110 -9.97 -7.52 6.06
N GLY A 111 -10.31 -6.30 5.65
CA GLY A 111 -11.62 -5.99 5.06
C GLY A 111 -11.80 -6.40 3.59
N SER A 112 -10.77 -6.95 2.95
CA SER A 112 -10.80 -7.33 1.53
C SER A 112 -10.21 -8.73 1.29
N LEU A 113 -10.29 -9.61 2.29
CA LEU A 113 -9.88 -11.01 2.15
C LEU A 113 -10.83 -11.77 1.21
N GLU A 114 -10.28 -12.72 0.49
CA GLU A 114 -10.99 -13.61 -0.41
C GLU A 114 -11.95 -14.52 0.36
N ARG A 115 -13.12 -14.72 -0.21
CA ARG A 115 -14.19 -15.54 0.40
C ARG A 115 -13.73 -16.95 0.81
N PRO A 116 -12.95 -17.69 0.03
CA PRO A 116 -12.46 -19.01 0.44
C PRO A 116 -11.61 -18.98 1.72
N LEU A 117 -10.81 -17.93 1.93
CA LEU A 117 -10.03 -17.77 3.14
C LEU A 117 -10.89 -17.41 4.34
N LEU A 118 -11.92 -16.56 4.13
CA LEU A 118 -12.90 -16.27 5.19
C LEU A 118 -13.70 -17.50 5.59
N GLU A 119 -14.05 -18.38 4.64
CA GLU A 119 -14.72 -19.65 4.93
C GLU A 119 -13.79 -20.64 5.67
N LYS A 120 -12.49 -20.66 5.31
CA LYS A 120 -11.49 -21.51 5.95
C LYS A 120 -11.18 -21.10 7.39
N TYR A 121 -10.99 -19.80 7.64
CA TYR A 121 -10.54 -19.27 8.93
C TYR A 121 -11.66 -18.68 9.79
N GLY A 122 -12.88 -18.50 9.25
CA GLY A 122 -14.06 -17.95 9.93
C GLY A 122 -14.02 -16.43 10.11
N TRP A 123 -12.84 -15.78 10.05
CA TRP A 123 -12.65 -14.35 10.23
C TRP A 123 -11.28 -13.90 9.64
N PRO A 124 -11.02 -12.59 9.46
CA PRO A 124 -9.74 -12.08 8.95
C PRO A 124 -8.58 -12.24 9.95
N SER A 125 -8.20 -13.49 10.22
CA SER A 125 -7.12 -13.81 11.16
C SER A 125 -5.73 -13.47 10.59
N PRO A 126 -4.67 -13.41 11.44
CA PRO A 126 -3.31 -13.25 10.99
C PRO A 126 -2.88 -14.31 9.95
N GLU A 127 -3.30 -15.56 10.15
CA GLU A 127 -3.03 -16.66 9.23
C GLU A 127 -3.73 -16.45 7.88
N ALA A 128 -5.00 -15.99 7.91
CA ALA A 128 -5.75 -15.69 6.69
C ALA A 128 -5.10 -14.55 5.90
N LEU A 129 -4.62 -13.49 6.57
CA LEU A 129 -3.89 -12.39 5.95
C LEU A 129 -2.58 -12.85 5.33
N SER A 130 -1.81 -13.66 6.07
CA SER A 130 -0.53 -14.21 5.58
C SER A 130 -0.73 -15.13 4.39
N GLU A 131 -1.71 -16.04 4.44
CA GLU A 131 -2.02 -16.95 3.33
C GLU A 131 -2.50 -16.18 2.08
N SER A 132 -3.35 -15.17 2.24
CA SER A 132 -3.77 -14.31 1.13
C SER A 132 -2.57 -13.62 0.45
N ALA A 133 -1.64 -13.09 1.26
CA ALA A 133 -0.44 -12.44 0.75
C ALA A 133 0.49 -13.43 0.03
N LEU A 134 0.72 -14.62 0.59
CA LEU A 134 1.53 -15.67 -0.02
C LEU A 134 0.91 -16.17 -1.33
N ASN A 135 -0.41 -16.39 -1.37
CA ASN A 135 -1.10 -16.78 -2.59
C ASN A 135 -0.93 -15.73 -3.69
N ALA A 136 -1.03 -14.45 -3.34
CA ALA A 136 -0.82 -13.37 -4.30
C ALA A 136 0.64 -13.31 -4.80
N VAL A 137 1.61 -13.51 -3.91
CA VAL A 137 3.04 -13.55 -4.26
C VAL A 137 3.32 -14.73 -5.20
N HIS A 138 2.92 -15.94 -4.84
CA HIS A 138 3.13 -17.13 -5.67
C HIS A 138 2.48 -16.99 -7.04
N ALA A 139 1.27 -16.43 -7.12
CA ALA A 139 0.61 -16.22 -8.40
C ALA A 139 1.36 -15.21 -9.30
N LEU A 140 2.05 -14.21 -8.73
CA LEU A 140 2.92 -13.30 -9.47
C LEU A 140 4.23 -13.99 -9.89
N GLU A 141 4.81 -14.81 -9.02
CA GLU A 141 6.00 -15.62 -9.32
C GLU A 141 5.76 -16.63 -10.44
N ASP A 142 4.59 -17.26 -10.46
CA ASP A 142 4.21 -18.27 -11.48
C ASP A 142 4.20 -17.68 -12.91
N VAL A 143 3.98 -16.37 -13.03
CA VAL A 143 4.11 -15.63 -14.31
C VAL A 143 5.45 -14.93 -14.48
N GLY A 144 6.44 -15.23 -13.60
CA GLY A 144 7.80 -14.70 -13.67
C GLY A 144 7.99 -13.27 -13.17
N PHE A 145 7.02 -12.71 -12.42
CA PHE A 145 7.12 -11.37 -11.87
C PHE A 145 7.60 -11.40 -10.41
N THR A 146 8.78 -10.82 -10.15
CA THR A 146 9.42 -10.80 -8.83
C THR A 146 9.70 -9.39 -8.29
N ASN A 147 9.48 -8.34 -9.11
CA ASN A 147 9.72 -6.96 -8.68
C ASN A 147 8.53 -6.45 -7.84
N MET A 148 8.40 -6.96 -6.62
CA MET A 148 7.26 -6.63 -5.75
C MET A 148 7.67 -6.36 -4.31
N LYS A 149 6.78 -5.68 -3.58
CA LYS A 149 6.77 -5.57 -2.12
C LYS A 149 5.36 -5.85 -1.60
N VAL A 150 5.27 -6.27 -0.33
CA VAL A 150 4.01 -6.75 0.24
C VAL A 150 3.60 -5.93 1.45
N SER A 151 2.30 -5.80 1.68
CA SER A 151 1.76 -5.21 2.90
C SER A 151 0.53 -5.99 3.37
N LEU A 152 0.54 -6.35 4.67
CA LEU A 152 -0.53 -7.05 5.36
C LEU A 152 -1.04 -6.14 6.48
N LYS A 153 -2.16 -5.46 6.28
CA LYS A 153 -2.61 -4.46 7.23
C LYS A 153 -3.88 -4.89 7.98
N ALA A 154 -3.80 -4.74 9.29
CA ALA A 154 -4.94 -4.86 10.20
C ALA A 154 -5.03 -3.62 11.10
N SER A 155 -6.21 -3.37 11.69
CA SER A 155 -6.44 -2.29 12.66
C SER A 155 -6.08 -2.70 14.09
N ASP A 156 -6.08 -3.99 14.38
CA ASP A 156 -5.56 -4.56 15.62
C ASP A 156 -4.04 -4.72 15.54
N VAL A 157 -3.35 -4.26 16.57
CA VAL A 157 -1.87 -4.24 16.61
C VAL A 157 -1.30 -5.64 16.63
N LYS A 158 -1.88 -6.52 17.48
CA LYS A 158 -1.38 -7.89 17.59
C LYS A 158 -1.62 -8.68 16.31
N HIS A 159 -2.80 -8.56 15.72
CA HIS A 159 -3.11 -9.22 14.44
C HIS A 159 -2.19 -8.77 13.32
N ALA A 160 -1.87 -7.47 13.25
CA ALA A 160 -0.92 -6.95 12.27
C ALA A 160 0.48 -7.53 12.49
N ILE A 161 0.98 -7.52 13.73
CA ILE A 161 2.28 -8.10 14.09
C ILE A 161 2.35 -9.57 13.69
N ASP A 162 1.36 -10.36 14.11
CA ASP A 162 1.34 -11.80 13.84
C ASP A 162 1.28 -12.09 12.34
N ALA A 163 0.48 -11.33 11.56
CA ALA A 163 0.37 -11.49 10.12
C ALA A 163 1.69 -11.19 9.39
N TYR A 164 2.38 -10.09 9.73
CA TYR A 164 3.68 -9.76 9.16
C TYR A 164 4.74 -10.79 9.55
N TRP A 165 4.72 -11.26 10.79
CA TRP A 165 5.67 -12.27 11.27
C TRP A 165 5.48 -13.60 10.54
N LEU A 166 4.23 -14.09 10.43
CA LEU A 166 3.92 -15.33 9.70
C LEU A 166 4.32 -15.26 8.23
N PHE A 167 4.15 -14.10 7.60
CA PHE A 167 4.59 -13.88 6.22
C PHE A 167 6.11 -13.88 6.11
N ALA A 168 6.81 -13.12 6.97
CA ALA A 168 8.26 -13.00 6.95
C ALA A 168 9.00 -14.32 7.21
N MET A 169 8.36 -15.28 7.89
CA MET A 169 8.92 -16.64 8.08
C MET A 169 8.87 -17.49 6.81
N GLN A 170 8.15 -17.07 5.77
CA GLN A 170 7.90 -17.85 4.56
C GLN A 170 8.30 -17.12 3.27
N SER A 171 8.68 -15.85 3.35
CA SER A 171 8.96 -15.02 2.18
C SER A 171 9.95 -13.91 2.51
N ASP A 172 10.91 -13.69 1.61
CA ASP A 172 11.94 -12.64 1.72
C ASP A 172 11.57 -11.34 0.99
N TYR A 173 10.35 -11.21 0.45
CA TYR A 173 9.94 -9.98 -0.22
C TYR A 173 9.86 -8.79 0.73
N PRO A 174 10.31 -7.59 0.28
CA PRO A 174 10.27 -6.38 1.09
C PRO A 174 8.86 -6.09 1.63
N LEU A 175 8.80 -5.69 2.89
CA LEU A 175 7.55 -5.43 3.61
C LEU A 175 7.28 -3.94 3.81
N HIS A 176 6.07 -3.51 3.40
CA HIS A 176 5.55 -2.21 3.76
C HIS A 176 4.66 -2.34 5.00
N ILE A 177 5.21 -1.99 6.15
CA ILE A 177 4.53 -2.16 7.43
C ILE A 177 3.66 -0.96 7.83
N GLY A 178 2.62 -1.22 8.64
CA GLY A 178 1.74 -0.18 9.16
C GLY A 178 0.50 -0.76 9.83
N ILE A 179 -0.01 -0.04 10.83
CA ILE A 179 -1.32 -0.32 11.42
C ILE A 179 -2.34 0.55 10.68
N THR A 180 -3.41 -0.06 10.16
CA THR A 180 -4.44 0.69 9.44
C THR A 180 -5.51 1.20 10.40
N GLU A 181 -6.05 2.40 10.12
CA GLU A 181 -7.12 2.99 10.94
C GLU A 181 -6.80 2.96 12.43
N ALA A 182 -5.56 3.34 12.79
CA ALA A 182 -5.05 3.18 14.14
C ALA A 182 -5.77 4.06 15.20
N GLY A 183 -6.57 5.03 14.77
CA GLY A 183 -7.33 5.94 15.62
C GLY A 183 -6.87 7.38 15.54
N THR A 184 -7.22 8.18 16.57
CA THR A 184 -6.84 9.60 16.68
C THR A 184 -5.30 9.77 16.70
N ALA A 185 -4.80 11.01 16.58
CA ALA A 185 -3.37 11.30 16.61
C ALA A 185 -2.67 10.63 17.79
N MET A 186 -3.18 10.78 19.01
CA MET A 186 -2.60 10.18 20.22
C MET A 186 -2.70 8.65 20.20
N THR A 187 -3.92 8.12 20.09
CA THR A 187 -4.15 6.66 20.13
C THR A 187 -3.48 5.94 18.98
N GLY A 188 -3.53 6.54 17.79
CA GLY A 188 -2.92 5.97 16.60
C GLY A 188 -1.40 6.02 16.63
N ALA A 189 -0.80 7.08 17.19
CA ALA A 189 0.64 7.14 17.43
C ALA A 189 1.09 6.02 18.38
N VAL A 190 0.39 5.83 19.50
CA VAL A 190 0.71 4.75 20.46
C VAL A 190 0.60 3.37 19.80
N LYS A 191 -0.51 3.07 19.13
CA LYS A 191 -0.70 1.78 18.43
C LYS A 191 0.36 1.55 17.36
N SER A 192 0.64 2.56 16.55
CA SER A 192 1.64 2.47 15.48
C SER A 192 3.04 2.31 16.07
N SER A 193 3.39 3.04 17.14
CA SER A 193 4.69 2.91 17.79
C SER A 193 4.91 1.51 18.35
N ILE A 194 3.89 0.90 18.98
CA ILE A 194 3.97 -0.48 19.48
C ILE A 194 4.14 -1.46 18.32
N GLY A 195 3.24 -1.42 17.33
CA GLY A 195 3.25 -2.39 16.22
C GLY A 195 4.49 -2.28 15.34
N LEU A 196 4.83 -1.07 14.91
CA LEU A 196 6.01 -0.81 14.08
C LEU A 196 7.30 -1.05 14.85
N GLY A 197 7.38 -0.56 16.10
CA GLY A 197 8.56 -0.75 16.94
C GLY A 197 8.87 -2.23 17.18
N TYR A 198 7.85 -3.04 17.45
CA TYR A 198 8.05 -4.48 17.60
C TYR A 198 8.54 -5.14 16.31
N LEU A 199 7.88 -4.90 15.18
CA LEU A 199 8.28 -5.49 13.88
C LEU A 199 9.71 -5.09 13.51
N LEU A 200 10.06 -3.82 13.64
CA LEU A 200 11.40 -3.31 13.35
C LEU A 200 12.47 -3.91 14.28
N SER A 201 12.16 -4.14 15.55
CA SER A 201 13.07 -4.81 16.49
C SER A 201 13.38 -6.26 16.11
N GLN A 202 12.49 -6.89 15.32
CA GLN A 202 12.67 -8.23 14.77
C GLN A 202 13.30 -8.23 13.35
N GLY A 203 13.70 -7.05 12.83
CA GLY A 203 14.22 -6.91 11.47
C GLY A 203 13.17 -6.97 10.38
N ILE A 204 11.88 -6.83 10.72
CA ILE A 204 10.75 -6.89 9.78
C ILE A 204 10.33 -5.48 9.41
N GLY A 205 10.39 -5.14 8.12
CA GLY A 205 9.92 -3.88 7.54
C GLY A 205 11.00 -3.10 6.79
N ASP A 206 10.67 -2.72 5.55
CA ASP A 206 11.55 -1.98 4.63
C ASP A 206 11.01 -0.59 4.35
N THR A 207 9.71 -0.45 4.30
CA THR A 207 9.01 0.84 4.23
C THR A 207 7.87 0.86 5.26
N LEU A 208 7.51 2.03 5.78
CA LEU A 208 6.45 2.16 6.76
C LEU A 208 5.47 3.30 6.44
N ARG A 209 4.24 3.16 6.99
CA ARG A 209 3.26 4.25 7.03
C ARG A 209 2.48 4.21 8.33
N VAL A 210 2.43 5.32 9.03
CA VAL A 210 1.46 5.57 10.10
C VAL A 210 0.13 6.03 9.47
N SER A 211 -0.97 5.38 9.84
CA SER A 211 -2.31 5.67 9.31
C SER A 211 -3.26 6.02 10.46
N LEU A 212 -3.63 7.29 10.52
CA LEU A 212 -4.50 7.84 11.55
C LEU A 212 -5.92 8.05 11.00
N ALA A 213 -6.93 7.87 11.85
CA ALA A 213 -8.30 8.29 11.61
C ALA A 213 -8.50 9.69 12.23
N ALA A 214 -7.68 10.66 11.81
CA ALA A 214 -7.75 12.03 12.30
C ALA A 214 -8.63 12.88 11.38
N ASP A 215 -9.30 13.90 11.96
CA ASP A 215 -10.00 14.91 11.19
C ASP A 215 -9.05 15.53 10.15
N ARG A 216 -9.56 15.76 8.95
CA ARG A 216 -8.76 16.29 7.80
C ARG A 216 -8.02 17.58 8.11
N ASN A 217 -8.37 18.27 9.22
CA ASN A 217 -7.77 19.52 9.66
C ASN A 217 -6.69 19.36 10.76
N SER A 218 -6.46 18.19 11.29
CA SER A 218 -5.38 17.95 12.24
C SER A 218 -4.09 17.64 11.48
N ALA A 219 -3.30 18.67 11.19
CA ALA A 219 -1.93 18.48 10.72
C ALA A 219 -1.13 17.75 11.81
N VAL A 220 -0.85 16.49 11.63
CA VAL A 220 0.15 15.79 12.45
C VAL A 220 1.51 16.31 12.01
N ARG A 221 2.11 17.21 12.78
CA ARG A 221 3.52 17.55 12.64
C ARG A 221 4.33 16.40 13.27
N TRP A 222 5.20 15.84 12.51
CA TRP A 222 6.27 14.99 13.01
C TRP A 222 7.42 15.93 13.40
N GLU A 223 7.53 16.25 14.69
CA GLU A 223 8.71 16.89 15.28
C GLU A 223 9.65 15.81 15.80
#